data_57ca1fc5cbdbc3ac112560e52a7195a8
#
_entry.id   57ca1fc5cbdbc3ac112560e52a7195a8
#
_cell.length_a   1.000
_cell.length_b   1.000
_cell.length_c   1.000
_cell.angle_alpha   90.00
_cell.angle_beta   90.00
_cell.angle_gamma   90.00
#
_symmetry.space_group_name_H-M   'P 1'
#
loop_
_entity.id
_entity.type
_entity.pdbx_description
1 polymer ?
#
loop_
_entity_poly.entity_id
_entity_poly.type
_entity_poly.pdbx_seq_one_letter_code
_entity_poly.pdbx_strand_id
1 'polypeptide(L)'
;MKDKTTLKFIAWTFIIAWSCWFALIFLTKHHLTKFGNLLFMSLYLAGGLCPSIVAIISTRKDRPFRSVLKAETIKYMVNLLWYTGIIAVPVLISGFSWLFNSICFGRSGPFLQNSIWAGMLILPVMIIGGGSEEVGWRGVLLPKLLQSMSPLKATIAVASIWGIWHAPLWFLEGVPQYGSNFIFFICGTFSMSFLLTIIYVRTRSIFVCILFHAVANAYLYIGLDSWPRDMRGSIIIALPALIFSIILFRFFISNTSPLGNVHT
;
A
#
# COMPACT_ATOMS: atom_id res chain seq x y z
N MET A 1 -1.83 -15.67 15.78
CA MET A 1 -1.35 -14.35 16.30
C MET A 1 -1.15 -14.40 17.81
N LYS A 2 -0.14 -15.15 18.28
CA LYS A 2 0.15 -15.24 19.73
C LYS A 2 1.28 -14.29 20.18
N ASP A 3 1.94 -13.60 19.25
CA ASP A 3 3.03 -12.67 19.59
C ASP A 3 2.44 -11.33 20.04
N LYS A 4 2.65 -11.04 21.33
CA LYS A 4 2.23 -9.78 21.96
C LYS A 4 2.80 -8.54 21.25
N THR A 5 3.94 -8.68 20.58
CA THR A 5 4.59 -7.59 19.82
C THR A 5 3.82 -7.23 18.57
N THR A 6 3.35 -8.23 17.82
CA THR A 6 2.52 -8.03 16.62
C THR A 6 1.19 -7.35 16.97
N LEU A 7 0.52 -7.80 18.04
CA LEU A 7 -0.73 -7.17 18.50
C LEU A 7 -0.52 -5.73 18.95
N LYS A 8 0.57 -5.45 19.68
CA LYS A 8 0.92 -4.09 20.10
C LYS A 8 1.22 -3.19 18.90
N PHE A 9 1.95 -3.70 17.90
CA PHE A 9 2.21 -2.96 16.66
C PHE A 9 0.92 -2.56 15.98
N ILE A 10 0.00 -3.50 15.73
CA ILE A 10 -1.29 -3.23 15.11
C ILE A 10 -2.09 -2.22 15.94
N ALA A 11 -2.25 -2.49 17.24
CA ALA A 11 -3.07 -1.64 18.13
C ALA A 11 -2.57 -0.18 18.13
N TRP A 12 -1.27 0.05 18.33
CA TRP A 12 -0.73 1.41 18.35
C TRP A 12 -0.84 2.10 16.98
N THR A 13 -0.63 1.36 15.88
CA THR A 13 -0.79 1.90 14.53
C THR A 13 -2.23 2.39 14.32
N PHE A 14 -3.22 1.61 14.74
CA PHE A 14 -4.63 2.01 14.62
C PHE A 14 -4.99 3.16 15.58
N ILE A 15 -4.62 3.06 16.85
CA ILE A 15 -4.95 4.08 17.85
C ILE A 15 -4.46 5.46 17.39
N ILE A 16 -3.18 5.55 17.00
CA ILE A 16 -2.59 6.84 16.62
C ILE A 16 -3.20 7.36 15.32
N ALA A 17 -3.26 6.52 14.26
CA ALA A 17 -3.80 6.95 12.97
C ALA A 17 -5.26 7.38 13.06
N TRP A 18 -6.09 6.55 13.71
CA TRP A 18 -7.50 6.84 13.85
C TRP A 18 -7.76 8.05 14.74
N SER A 19 -6.97 8.27 15.80
CA SER A 19 -7.06 9.50 16.59
C SER A 19 -6.79 10.74 15.75
N CYS A 20 -5.75 10.73 14.90
CA CYS A 20 -5.43 11.83 14.01
C CYS A 20 -6.55 12.05 12.98
N TRP A 21 -7.04 11.00 12.34
CA TRP A 21 -8.03 11.12 11.27
C TRP A 21 -9.44 11.41 11.79
N PHE A 22 -9.85 10.88 12.94
CA PHE A 22 -11.11 11.28 13.58
C PHE A 22 -11.08 12.71 14.08
N ALA A 23 -9.93 13.19 14.60
CA ALA A 23 -9.76 14.62 14.90
C ALA A 23 -9.91 15.48 13.64
N LEU A 24 -9.33 15.05 12.50
CA LEU A 24 -9.50 15.75 11.22
C LEU A 24 -10.95 15.75 10.74
N ILE A 25 -11.65 14.61 10.82
CA ILE A 25 -13.08 14.53 10.46
C ILE A 25 -13.90 15.50 11.29
N PHE A 26 -13.64 15.57 12.60
CA PHE A 26 -14.29 16.55 13.48
C PHE A 26 -13.99 17.99 13.05
N LEU A 27 -12.70 18.31 12.85
CA LEU A 27 -12.28 19.67 12.49
C LEU A 27 -12.80 20.10 11.12
N THR A 28 -12.82 19.21 10.12
CA THR A 28 -13.38 19.54 8.79
C THR A 28 -14.87 19.72 8.82
N LYS A 29 -15.59 18.85 9.56
CA LYS A 29 -17.05 18.95 9.71
C LYS A 29 -17.48 20.27 10.38
N HIS A 30 -16.65 20.82 11.26
CA HIS A 30 -16.89 22.11 11.90
C HIS A 30 -16.24 23.30 11.18
N HIS A 31 -15.74 23.10 9.93
CA HIS A 31 -15.09 24.13 9.11
C HIS A 31 -13.86 24.79 9.76
N LEU A 32 -13.23 24.12 10.74
CA LEU A 32 -12.02 24.61 11.42
C LEU A 32 -10.73 24.34 10.63
N THR A 33 -10.77 23.41 9.68
CA THR A 33 -9.67 23.14 8.74
C THR A 33 -10.22 22.58 7.42
N LYS A 34 -9.39 22.53 6.38
CA LYS A 34 -9.70 21.91 5.09
C LYS A 34 -8.45 21.31 4.47
N PHE A 35 -8.63 20.42 3.51
CA PHE A 35 -7.52 19.83 2.75
C PHE A 35 -6.59 20.93 2.18
N GLY A 36 -5.29 20.72 2.31
CA GLY A 36 -4.24 21.69 1.92
C GLY A 36 -3.79 22.63 3.03
N ASN A 37 -4.57 22.83 4.11
CA ASN A 37 -4.12 23.62 5.26
C ASN A 37 -3.03 22.88 6.05
N LEU A 38 -2.10 23.62 6.65
CA LEU A 38 -0.98 23.05 7.42
C LEU A 38 -1.46 22.08 8.52
N LEU A 39 -2.48 22.47 9.30
CA LEU A 39 -3.05 21.62 10.35
C LEU A 39 -3.62 20.31 9.77
N PHE A 40 -4.37 20.41 8.66
CA PHE A 40 -4.91 19.23 7.98
C PHE A 40 -3.77 18.31 7.53
N MET A 41 -2.82 18.84 6.77
CA MET A 41 -1.73 18.05 6.23
C MET A 41 -0.85 17.44 7.31
N SER A 42 -0.63 18.15 8.42
CA SER A 42 0.15 17.63 9.56
C SER A 42 -0.52 16.42 10.21
N LEU A 43 -1.81 16.49 10.52
CA LEU A 43 -2.56 15.38 11.12
C LEU A 43 -2.78 14.24 10.13
N TYR A 44 -3.03 14.56 8.86
CA TYR A 44 -3.20 13.56 7.81
C TYR A 44 -1.93 12.71 7.62
N LEU A 45 -0.76 13.39 7.52
CA LEU A 45 0.54 12.73 7.42
C LEU A 45 0.93 12.01 8.71
N ALA A 46 0.65 12.60 9.88
CA ALA A 46 0.91 11.92 11.16
C ALA A 46 0.16 10.59 11.25
N GLY A 47 -1.11 10.55 10.81
CA GLY A 47 -1.86 9.31 10.67
C GLY A 47 -1.22 8.35 9.66
N GLY A 48 -0.88 8.81 8.46
CA GLY A 48 -0.29 8.01 7.38
C GLY A 48 1.08 7.42 7.72
N LEU A 49 1.91 8.14 8.46
CA LEU A 49 3.25 7.70 8.88
C LEU A 49 3.26 6.74 10.07
N CYS A 50 2.09 6.52 10.73
CA CYS A 50 2.02 5.67 11.92
C CYS A 50 2.60 4.27 11.77
N PRO A 51 2.38 3.52 10.67
CA PRO A 51 2.97 2.20 10.54
C PRO A 51 4.49 2.23 10.66
N SER A 52 5.15 3.22 10.05
CA SER A 52 6.61 3.40 10.10
C SER A 52 7.09 3.84 11.47
N ILE A 53 6.43 4.83 12.05
CA ILE A 53 6.80 5.36 13.37
C ILE A 53 6.68 4.26 14.44
N VAL A 54 5.55 3.55 14.45
CA VAL A 54 5.31 2.46 15.40
C VAL A 54 6.28 1.30 15.16
N ALA A 55 6.64 0.99 13.90
CA ALA A 55 7.66 -0.01 13.58
C ALA A 55 9.01 0.35 14.21
N ILE A 56 9.47 1.58 14.02
CA ILE A 56 10.75 2.07 14.58
C ILE A 56 10.73 2.06 16.10
N ILE A 57 9.63 2.48 16.73
CA ILE A 57 9.51 2.55 18.19
C ILE A 57 9.41 1.14 18.79
N SER A 58 8.58 0.27 18.22
CA SER A 58 8.34 -1.07 18.76
C SER A 58 9.56 -1.98 18.67
N THR A 59 10.46 -1.74 17.71
CA THR A 59 11.69 -2.53 17.51
C THR A 59 12.89 -2.00 18.29
N ARG A 60 12.75 -0.87 19.01
CA ARG A 60 13.89 -0.24 19.71
C ARG A 60 14.63 -1.16 20.68
N LYS A 61 13.90 -2.03 21.37
CA LYS A 61 14.48 -2.93 22.39
C LYS A 61 14.96 -4.25 21.79
N ASP A 62 14.55 -4.60 20.58
CA ASP A 62 14.97 -5.79 19.84
C ASP A 62 16.08 -5.40 18.84
N ARG A 63 17.33 -5.36 19.35
CA ARG A 63 18.48 -4.93 18.54
C ARG A 63 18.70 -5.78 17.27
N PRO A 64 18.65 -7.13 17.30
CA PRO A 64 18.79 -7.95 16.12
C PRO A 64 17.72 -7.63 15.07
N PHE A 65 16.44 -7.61 15.46
CA PHE A 65 15.35 -7.30 14.56
C PHE A 65 15.46 -5.88 13.98
N ARG A 66 15.82 -4.90 14.79
CA ARG A 66 16.05 -3.51 14.35
C ARG A 66 17.18 -3.40 13.34
N SER A 67 18.25 -4.16 13.51
CA SER A 67 19.37 -4.18 12.56
C SER A 67 18.93 -4.70 11.20
N VAL A 68 18.16 -5.81 11.17
CA VAL A 68 17.58 -6.37 9.96
C VAL A 68 16.61 -5.37 9.31
N LEU A 69 15.70 -4.79 10.07
CA LEU A 69 14.75 -3.78 9.58
C LEU A 69 15.47 -2.61 8.92
N LYS A 70 16.51 -2.07 9.56
CA LYS A 70 17.33 -0.99 8.99
C LYS A 70 18.03 -1.42 7.71
N ALA A 71 18.68 -2.59 7.70
CA ALA A 71 19.39 -3.10 6.54
C ALA A 71 18.45 -3.32 5.36
N GLU A 72 17.28 -3.93 5.58
CA GLU A 72 16.28 -4.15 4.51
C GLU A 72 15.65 -2.83 4.01
N THR A 73 15.50 -1.81 4.89
CA THR A 73 14.95 -0.51 4.51
C THR A 73 15.88 0.27 3.57
N ILE A 74 17.20 0.13 3.74
CA ILE A 74 18.18 0.82 2.88
C ILE A 74 18.73 -0.08 1.77
N LYS A 75 18.25 -1.30 1.63
CA LYS A 75 18.73 -2.27 0.62
C LYS A 75 18.22 -1.90 -0.76
N TYR A 76 18.98 -1.10 -1.48
CA TYR A 76 18.69 -0.76 -2.88
C TYR A 76 19.39 -1.68 -3.90
N MET A 77 20.46 -2.38 -3.54
CA MET A 77 21.17 -3.28 -4.44
C MET A 77 20.42 -4.61 -4.58
N VAL A 78 19.57 -4.67 -5.58
CA VAL A 78 18.82 -5.86 -6.01
C VAL A 78 18.95 -6.01 -7.53
N ASN A 79 18.53 -7.17 -8.08
CA ASN A 79 18.55 -7.37 -9.52
C ASN A 79 17.74 -6.28 -10.24
N LEU A 80 18.28 -5.73 -11.33
CA LEU A 80 17.68 -4.64 -12.12
C LEU A 80 16.26 -4.97 -12.61
N LEU A 81 15.94 -6.25 -12.83
CA LEU A 81 14.61 -6.71 -13.22
C LEU A 81 13.52 -6.30 -12.21
N TRP A 82 13.86 -6.11 -10.94
CA TRP A 82 12.88 -5.62 -9.96
C TRP A 82 12.55 -4.15 -10.19
N TYR A 83 13.52 -3.34 -10.58
CA TYR A 83 13.30 -1.93 -10.91
C TYR A 83 12.48 -1.75 -12.20
N THR A 84 12.75 -2.58 -13.22
CA THR A 84 11.89 -2.59 -14.41
C THR A 84 10.47 -3.03 -14.08
N GLY A 85 10.31 -4.00 -13.16
CA GLY A 85 9.01 -4.44 -12.65
C GLY A 85 8.23 -3.36 -11.91
N ILE A 86 8.92 -2.46 -11.18
CA ILE A 86 8.28 -1.32 -10.49
C ILE A 86 7.50 -0.44 -11.48
N ILE A 87 8.03 -0.24 -12.68
CA ILE A 87 7.39 0.58 -13.71
C ILE A 87 6.42 -0.26 -14.55
N ALA A 88 6.87 -1.43 -15.00
CA ALA A 88 6.12 -2.24 -15.95
C ALA A 88 4.80 -2.80 -15.37
N VAL A 89 4.79 -3.25 -14.11
CA VAL A 89 3.61 -3.89 -13.51
C VAL A 89 2.43 -2.93 -13.38
N PRO A 90 2.55 -1.71 -12.83
CA PRO A 90 1.46 -0.73 -12.82
C PRO A 90 0.96 -0.38 -14.23
N VAL A 91 1.87 -0.22 -15.22
CA VAL A 91 1.51 0.06 -16.61
C VAL A 91 0.71 -1.09 -17.21
N LEU A 92 1.15 -2.34 -17.02
CA LEU A 92 0.46 -3.52 -17.55
C LEU A 92 -0.92 -3.69 -16.91
N ILE A 93 -1.04 -3.51 -15.60
CA ILE A 93 -2.32 -3.59 -14.89
C ILE A 93 -3.29 -2.53 -15.43
N SER A 94 -2.84 -1.29 -15.54
CA SER A 94 -3.69 -0.19 -16.02
C SER A 94 -4.04 -0.37 -17.49
N GLY A 95 -3.09 -0.81 -18.33
CA GLY A 95 -3.34 -1.12 -19.74
C GLY A 95 -4.35 -2.23 -19.90
N PHE A 96 -4.25 -3.29 -19.11
CA PHE A 96 -5.22 -4.38 -19.12
C PHE A 96 -6.61 -3.92 -18.65
N SER A 97 -6.67 -3.12 -17.58
CA SER A 97 -7.94 -2.55 -17.10
C SER A 97 -8.58 -1.61 -18.14
N TRP A 98 -7.77 -0.78 -18.81
CA TRP A 98 -8.23 0.08 -19.89
C TRP A 98 -8.76 -0.71 -21.07
N LEU A 99 -8.02 -1.73 -21.53
CA LEU A 99 -8.43 -2.61 -22.63
C LEU A 99 -9.72 -3.37 -22.29
N PHE A 100 -9.80 -3.93 -21.08
CA PHE A 100 -10.99 -4.61 -20.58
C PHE A 100 -12.22 -3.68 -20.59
N ASN A 101 -12.04 -2.44 -20.13
CA ASN A 101 -13.11 -1.43 -20.17
C ASN A 101 -13.56 -1.10 -21.61
N SER A 102 -12.60 -0.93 -22.52
CA SER A 102 -12.88 -0.62 -23.93
C SER A 102 -13.65 -1.75 -24.61
N ILE A 103 -13.23 -3.00 -24.43
CA ILE A 103 -13.86 -4.17 -25.07
C ILE A 103 -15.23 -4.48 -24.45
N CYS A 104 -15.32 -4.53 -23.12
CA CYS A 104 -16.54 -5.00 -22.46
C CYS A 104 -17.63 -3.94 -22.36
N PHE A 105 -17.27 -2.65 -22.41
CA PHE A 105 -18.21 -1.56 -22.14
C PHE A 105 -18.21 -0.45 -23.19
N GLY A 106 -17.44 -0.61 -24.27
CA GLY A 106 -17.40 0.35 -25.38
C GLY A 106 -16.91 1.76 -24.98
N ARG A 107 -16.17 1.88 -23.88
CA ARG A 107 -15.64 3.17 -23.42
C ARG A 107 -14.28 3.42 -24.05
N SER A 108 -14.19 4.46 -24.88
CA SER A 108 -12.95 4.99 -25.45
C SER A 108 -12.59 6.30 -24.75
N GLY A 109 -11.81 6.24 -23.68
CA GLY A 109 -11.20 7.41 -23.06
C GLY A 109 -9.68 7.35 -23.17
N PRO A 110 -8.95 8.44 -22.92
CA PRO A 110 -7.51 8.41 -22.90
C PRO A 110 -7.01 7.42 -21.85
N PHE A 111 -5.88 6.76 -22.15
CA PHE A 111 -5.24 5.81 -21.24
C PHE A 111 -4.70 6.49 -19.96
N LEU A 112 -4.20 7.72 -20.11
CA LEU A 112 -3.77 8.58 -19.02
C LEU A 112 -4.67 9.81 -18.97
N GLN A 113 -5.18 10.13 -17.79
CA GLN A 113 -6.03 11.30 -17.54
C GLN A 113 -5.17 12.53 -17.23
N ASN A 114 -4.06 12.34 -16.53
CA ASN A 114 -3.14 13.39 -16.14
C ASN A 114 -1.78 13.22 -16.81
N SER A 115 -1.01 14.31 -16.89
CA SER A 115 0.33 14.31 -17.46
C SER A 115 1.29 13.39 -16.70
N ILE A 116 2.17 12.70 -17.42
CA ILE A 116 3.28 11.92 -16.83
C ILE A 116 4.18 12.77 -15.92
N TRP A 117 4.35 14.05 -16.25
CA TRP A 117 5.10 15.02 -15.45
C TRP A 117 4.43 15.24 -14.08
N ALA A 118 3.10 15.25 -14.03
CA ALA A 118 2.37 15.34 -12.76
C ALA A 118 2.65 14.11 -11.87
N GLY A 119 2.73 12.91 -12.48
CA GLY A 119 3.15 11.69 -11.77
C GLY A 119 4.57 11.77 -11.22
N MET A 120 5.52 12.33 -11.98
CA MET A 120 6.90 12.51 -11.53
C MET A 120 6.98 13.52 -10.37
N LEU A 121 6.23 14.61 -10.44
CA LEU A 121 6.19 15.62 -9.38
C LEU A 121 5.57 15.10 -8.08
N ILE A 122 4.55 14.25 -8.18
CA ILE A 122 3.88 13.68 -6.99
C ILE A 122 4.67 12.52 -6.36
N LEU A 123 5.60 11.91 -7.09
CA LEU A 123 6.33 10.73 -6.64
C LEU A 123 7.05 10.90 -5.28
N PRO A 124 7.77 12.00 -5.00
CA PRO A 124 8.36 12.22 -3.67
C PRO A 124 7.32 12.25 -2.55
N VAL A 125 6.14 12.82 -2.82
CA VAL A 125 5.03 12.85 -1.87
C VAL A 125 4.49 11.43 -1.64
N MET A 126 4.39 10.61 -2.70
CA MET A 126 3.96 9.21 -2.59
C MET A 126 4.97 8.33 -1.87
N ILE A 127 6.28 8.62 -1.97
CA ILE A 127 7.32 7.92 -1.18
C ILE A 127 7.09 8.17 0.31
N ILE A 128 6.82 9.41 0.70
CA ILE A 128 6.63 9.79 2.11
C ILE A 128 5.24 9.36 2.59
N GLY A 129 4.19 9.66 1.82
CA GLY A 129 2.80 9.43 2.22
C GLY A 129 2.38 7.96 2.21
N GLY A 130 2.63 7.25 1.10
CA GLY A 130 2.21 5.85 0.94
C GLY A 130 3.37 4.87 1.09
N GLY A 131 4.44 5.09 0.33
CA GLY A 131 5.58 4.16 0.29
C GLY A 131 6.21 3.89 1.65
N SER A 132 6.34 4.91 2.49
CA SER A 132 6.93 4.76 3.83
C SER A 132 6.17 3.78 4.73
N GLU A 133 4.89 3.54 4.51
CA GLU A 133 4.07 2.57 5.25
C GLU A 133 4.69 1.17 5.23
N GLU A 134 5.47 0.86 4.18
CA GLU A 134 6.08 -0.45 3.99
C GLU A 134 7.09 -0.82 5.06
N VAL A 135 7.68 0.17 5.75
CA VAL A 135 8.54 -0.07 6.93
C VAL A 135 7.74 -0.77 8.03
N GLY A 136 6.46 -0.43 8.18
CA GLY A 136 5.56 -1.12 9.12
C GLY A 136 5.01 -2.42 8.57
N TRP A 137 4.38 -2.37 7.41
CA TRP A 137 3.65 -3.51 6.86
C TRP A 137 4.58 -4.63 6.41
N ARG A 138 5.65 -4.33 5.63
CA ARG A 138 6.61 -5.30 5.09
C ARG A 138 7.83 -5.47 5.97
N GLY A 139 8.18 -4.45 6.75
CA GLY A 139 9.30 -4.53 7.68
C GLY A 139 8.97 -5.19 9.01
N VAL A 140 7.73 -5.10 9.51
CA VAL A 140 7.35 -5.66 10.81
C VAL A 140 6.22 -6.68 10.71
N LEU A 141 5.06 -6.30 10.16
CA LEU A 141 3.88 -7.16 10.23
C LEU A 141 4.04 -8.42 9.38
N LEU A 142 4.36 -8.27 8.09
CA LEU A 142 4.49 -9.41 7.18
C LEU A 142 5.53 -10.44 7.65
N PRO A 143 6.79 -10.07 8.01
CA PRO A 143 7.78 -11.03 8.49
C PRO A 143 7.32 -11.82 9.71
N LYS A 144 6.65 -11.16 10.66
CA LYS A 144 6.14 -11.82 11.87
C LYS A 144 5.00 -12.80 11.55
N LEU A 145 4.12 -12.48 10.63
CA LEU A 145 3.06 -13.38 10.19
C LEU A 145 3.61 -14.57 9.40
N LEU A 146 4.64 -14.39 8.59
CA LEU A 146 5.30 -15.45 7.84
C LEU A 146 5.99 -16.50 8.72
N GLN A 147 6.29 -16.19 9.98
CA GLN A 147 6.81 -17.16 10.94
C GLN A 147 5.78 -18.24 11.34
N SER A 148 4.48 -17.94 11.21
CA SER A 148 3.41 -18.83 11.68
C SER A 148 2.33 -19.12 10.64
N MET A 149 2.39 -18.48 9.49
CA MET A 149 1.38 -18.58 8.44
C MET A 149 2.02 -18.80 7.07
N SER A 150 1.30 -19.47 6.17
CA SER A 150 1.70 -19.53 4.76
C SER A 150 1.74 -18.12 4.15
N PRO A 151 2.55 -17.89 3.11
CA PRO A 151 2.64 -16.59 2.45
C PRO A 151 1.27 -16.04 2.01
N LEU A 152 0.38 -16.92 1.51
CA LEU A 152 -0.98 -16.52 1.12
C LEU A 152 -1.78 -15.99 2.31
N LYS A 153 -1.80 -16.73 3.43
CA LYS A 153 -2.53 -16.33 4.63
C LYS A 153 -1.96 -15.04 5.24
N ALA A 154 -0.63 -14.91 5.27
CA ALA A 154 0.04 -13.71 5.75
C ALA A 154 -0.29 -12.49 4.88
N THR A 155 -0.28 -12.64 3.54
CA THR A 155 -0.64 -11.57 2.60
C THR A 155 -2.07 -11.12 2.77
N ILE A 156 -3.03 -12.07 2.87
CA ILE A 156 -4.44 -11.76 3.11
C ILE A 156 -4.61 -11.02 4.44
N ALA A 157 -3.95 -11.47 5.50
CA ALA A 157 -4.01 -10.81 6.81
C ALA A 157 -3.47 -9.37 6.76
N VAL A 158 -2.32 -9.15 6.12
CA VAL A 158 -1.76 -7.79 5.93
C VAL A 158 -2.71 -6.93 5.12
N ALA A 159 -3.24 -7.43 3.99
CA ALA A 159 -4.18 -6.69 3.14
C ALA A 159 -5.44 -6.27 3.90
N SER A 160 -6.02 -7.19 4.68
CA SER A 160 -7.22 -6.92 5.48
C SER A 160 -6.96 -5.87 6.58
N ILE A 161 -5.86 -6.02 7.33
CA ILE A 161 -5.49 -5.08 8.38
C ILE A 161 -5.22 -3.70 7.79
N TRP A 162 -4.48 -3.64 6.68
CA TRP A 162 -4.14 -2.40 5.98
C TRP A 162 -5.40 -1.72 5.40
N GLY A 163 -6.31 -2.49 4.78
CA GLY A 163 -7.58 -1.98 4.26
C GLY A 163 -8.46 -1.37 5.36
N ILE A 164 -8.62 -2.07 6.48
CA ILE A 164 -9.42 -1.60 7.63
C ILE A 164 -8.78 -0.35 8.26
N TRP A 165 -7.45 -0.28 8.31
CA TRP A 165 -6.73 0.87 8.86
C TRP A 165 -7.09 2.18 8.17
N HIS A 166 -7.37 2.16 6.86
CA HIS A 166 -7.80 3.34 6.11
C HIS A 166 -9.27 3.75 6.31
N ALA A 167 -10.10 2.94 7.00
CA ALA A 167 -11.54 3.16 7.06
C ALA A 167 -12.00 4.59 7.44
N PRO A 168 -11.36 5.32 8.37
CA PRO A 168 -11.77 6.70 8.68
C PRO A 168 -11.71 7.66 7.50
N LEU A 169 -10.85 7.40 6.49
CA LEU A 169 -10.66 8.31 5.36
C LEU A 169 -11.92 8.43 4.47
N TRP A 170 -12.86 7.47 4.53
CA TRP A 170 -14.15 7.59 3.83
C TRP A 170 -15.05 8.69 4.38
N PHE A 171 -14.76 9.15 5.58
CA PHE A 171 -15.50 10.23 6.26
C PHE A 171 -14.74 11.55 6.28
N LEU A 172 -13.55 11.61 5.69
CA LEU A 172 -12.66 12.77 5.68
C LEU A 172 -12.76 13.51 4.34
N GLU A 173 -13.37 14.67 4.33
CA GLU A 173 -13.50 15.52 3.14
C GLU A 173 -12.13 15.96 2.60
N GLY A 174 -12.01 15.99 1.27
CA GLY A 174 -10.81 16.47 0.57
C GLY A 174 -9.79 15.38 0.23
N VAL A 175 -9.93 14.15 0.76
CA VAL A 175 -9.06 13.02 0.39
C VAL A 175 -9.72 12.14 -0.69
N PRO A 176 -8.95 11.41 -1.51
CA PRO A 176 -9.49 10.60 -2.61
C PRO A 176 -10.51 9.54 -2.17
N GLN A 177 -10.39 9.01 -0.96
CA GLN A 177 -11.29 8.00 -0.40
C GLN A 177 -12.69 8.54 -0.12
N TYR A 178 -12.83 9.85 0.17
CA TYR A 178 -14.12 10.45 0.50
C TYR A 178 -15.14 10.26 -0.62
N GLY A 179 -16.21 9.54 -0.32
CA GLY A 179 -17.27 9.24 -1.28
C GLY A 179 -16.88 8.25 -2.39
N SER A 180 -15.69 7.68 -2.37
CA SER A 180 -15.29 6.63 -3.30
C SER A 180 -15.87 5.26 -2.91
N ASN A 181 -15.89 4.32 -3.88
CA ASN A 181 -16.36 2.97 -3.62
C ASN A 181 -15.35 2.18 -2.80
N PHE A 182 -15.79 1.65 -1.66
CA PHE A 182 -14.94 0.88 -0.74
C PHE A 182 -14.42 -0.41 -1.36
N ILE A 183 -15.19 -1.07 -2.24
CA ILE A 183 -14.77 -2.31 -2.91
C ILE A 183 -13.60 -2.05 -3.84
N PHE A 184 -13.61 -0.92 -4.57
CA PHE A 184 -12.47 -0.50 -5.39
C PHE A 184 -11.19 -0.46 -4.57
N PHE A 185 -11.24 0.19 -3.43
CA PHE A 185 -10.08 0.35 -2.56
C PHE A 185 -9.61 -0.99 -1.95
N ILE A 186 -10.54 -1.80 -1.44
CA ILE A 186 -10.19 -3.11 -0.86
C ILE A 186 -9.54 -4.02 -1.90
N CYS A 187 -10.09 -4.11 -3.11
CA CYS A 187 -9.46 -4.87 -4.20
C CYS A 187 -8.06 -4.33 -4.52
N GLY A 188 -7.88 -3.01 -4.55
CA GLY A 188 -6.58 -2.35 -4.73
C GLY A 188 -5.59 -2.70 -3.61
N THR A 189 -6.04 -2.67 -2.35
CA THR A 189 -5.22 -3.01 -1.18
C THR A 189 -4.76 -4.47 -1.23
N PHE A 190 -5.64 -5.39 -1.62
CA PHE A 190 -5.29 -6.79 -1.80
C PHE A 190 -4.32 -6.98 -2.97
N SER A 191 -4.60 -6.38 -4.13
CA SER A 191 -3.71 -6.40 -5.29
C SER A 191 -2.30 -5.92 -4.93
N MET A 192 -2.21 -4.75 -4.30
CA MET A 192 -0.95 -4.17 -3.83
C MET A 192 -0.25 -5.09 -2.82
N SER A 193 -0.99 -5.69 -1.88
CA SER A 193 -0.41 -6.60 -0.89
C SER A 193 0.16 -7.86 -1.51
N PHE A 194 -0.47 -8.43 -2.53
CA PHE A 194 0.07 -9.58 -3.26
C PHE A 194 1.40 -9.21 -3.94
N LEU A 195 1.45 -8.10 -4.66
CA LEU A 195 2.64 -7.64 -5.38
C LEU A 195 3.79 -7.31 -4.42
N LEU A 196 3.50 -6.56 -3.36
CA LEU A 196 4.50 -6.20 -2.36
C LEU A 196 5.01 -7.39 -1.55
N THR A 197 4.18 -8.42 -1.34
CA THR A 197 4.65 -9.68 -0.72
C THR A 197 5.60 -10.42 -1.65
N ILE A 198 5.34 -10.48 -2.96
CA ILE A 198 6.27 -11.05 -3.94
C ILE A 198 7.60 -10.32 -3.86
N ILE A 199 7.59 -8.99 -3.97
CA ILE A 199 8.79 -8.15 -3.94
C ILE A 199 9.57 -8.42 -2.65
N TYR A 200 8.92 -8.34 -1.49
CA TYR A 200 9.57 -8.53 -0.20
C TYR A 200 10.18 -9.93 -0.05
N VAL A 201 9.42 -10.98 -0.34
CA VAL A 201 9.89 -12.37 -0.18
C VAL A 201 11.08 -12.67 -1.11
N ARG A 202 11.08 -12.11 -2.32
CA ARG A 202 12.12 -12.37 -3.33
C ARG A 202 13.35 -11.48 -3.18
N THR A 203 13.20 -10.27 -2.67
CA THR A 203 14.31 -9.30 -2.60
C THR A 203 14.81 -9.05 -1.19
N ARG A 204 13.99 -9.29 -0.19
CA ARG A 204 14.25 -8.84 1.19
C ARG A 204 14.63 -7.36 1.25
N SER A 205 13.95 -6.54 0.45
CA SER A 205 14.19 -5.11 0.31
C SER A 205 12.90 -4.33 0.58
N ILE A 206 12.87 -3.63 1.71
CA ILE A 206 11.79 -2.69 2.03
C ILE A 206 11.90 -1.46 1.12
N PHE A 207 13.13 -1.06 0.76
CA PHE A 207 13.36 0.04 -0.18
C PHE A 207 12.62 -0.16 -1.52
N VAL A 208 12.73 -1.35 -2.11
CA VAL A 208 12.05 -1.68 -3.37
C VAL A 208 10.53 -1.72 -3.17
N CYS A 209 10.05 -2.18 -2.02
CA CYS A 209 8.62 -2.11 -1.67
C CYS A 209 8.11 -0.67 -1.58
N ILE A 210 8.89 0.22 -0.93
CA ILE A 210 8.58 1.66 -0.84
C ILE A 210 8.46 2.27 -2.24
N LEU A 211 9.44 2.01 -3.11
CA LEU A 211 9.42 2.54 -4.47
C LEU A 211 8.25 2.00 -5.29
N PHE A 212 7.99 0.68 -5.22
CA PHE A 212 6.85 0.09 -5.93
C PHE A 212 5.52 0.70 -5.49
N HIS A 213 5.31 0.82 -4.18
CA HIS A 213 4.10 1.44 -3.63
C HIS A 213 3.94 2.89 -4.10
N ALA A 214 5.01 3.68 -4.00
CA ALA A 214 5.00 5.08 -4.43
C ALA A 214 4.72 5.24 -5.92
N VAL A 215 5.37 4.43 -6.78
CA VAL A 215 5.16 4.44 -8.23
C VAL A 215 3.75 3.99 -8.59
N ALA A 216 3.22 2.95 -7.95
CA ALA A 216 1.86 2.48 -8.18
C ALA A 216 0.82 3.55 -7.81
N ASN A 217 1.01 4.27 -6.69
CA ASN A 217 0.14 5.38 -6.30
C ASN A 217 0.27 6.58 -7.25
N ALA A 218 1.49 6.94 -7.68
CA ALA A 218 1.70 7.99 -8.66
C ALA A 218 1.06 7.62 -10.01
N TYR A 219 1.14 6.35 -10.40
CA TYR A 219 0.50 5.86 -11.62
C TYR A 219 -1.01 5.89 -11.52
N LEU A 220 -1.59 5.52 -10.37
CA LEU A 220 -3.02 5.64 -10.10
C LEU A 220 -3.48 7.11 -10.19
N TYR A 221 -2.67 8.04 -9.68
CA TYR A 221 -2.93 9.48 -9.77
C TYR A 221 -2.97 9.99 -11.22
N ILE A 222 -2.09 9.52 -12.11
CA ILE A 222 -2.09 9.94 -13.51
C ILE A 222 -3.10 9.18 -14.37
N GLY A 223 -3.52 8.00 -13.94
CA GLY A 223 -4.47 7.15 -14.67
C GLY A 223 -5.94 7.39 -14.34
N LEU A 224 -6.24 8.09 -13.24
CA LEU A 224 -7.60 8.36 -12.80
C LEU A 224 -7.81 9.83 -12.46
N ASP A 225 -8.87 10.45 -13.00
CA ASP A 225 -9.29 11.80 -12.57
C ASP A 225 -9.85 11.77 -11.15
N SER A 226 -10.56 10.70 -10.82
CA SER A 226 -11.13 10.47 -9.50
C SER A 226 -11.33 8.98 -9.27
N TRP A 227 -11.31 8.58 -8.00
CA TRP A 227 -11.62 7.21 -7.64
C TRP A 227 -13.07 6.86 -7.94
N PRO A 228 -13.36 5.63 -8.43
CA PRO A 228 -14.73 5.24 -8.76
C PRO A 228 -15.65 5.33 -7.54
N ARG A 229 -16.85 5.90 -7.76
CA ARG A 229 -17.90 5.96 -6.73
C ARG A 229 -18.94 4.86 -6.90
N ASP A 230 -19.13 4.42 -8.13
CA ASP A 230 -20.07 3.35 -8.47
C ASP A 230 -19.41 1.96 -8.49
N MET A 231 -20.23 0.93 -8.36
CA MET A 231 -19.79 -0.47 -8.35
C MET A 231 -19.19 -0.89 -9.70
N ARG A 232 -19.76 -0.43 -10.81
CA ARG A 232 -19.32 -0.81 -12.16
C ARG A 232 -17.91 -0.30 -12.45
N GLY A 233 -17.64 0.99 -12.19
CA GLY A 233 -16.32 1.57 -12.34
C GLY A 233 -15.29 0.88 -11.44
N SER A 234 -15.70 0.53 -10.22
CA SER A 234 -14.87 -0.17 -9.24
C SER A 234 -14.46 -1.56 -9.74
N ILE A 235 -15.40 -2.34 -10.24
CA ILE A 235 -15.13 -3.69 -10.77
C ILE A 235 -14.23 -3.63 -11.99
N ILE A 236 -14.51 -2.73 -12.93
CA ILE A 236 -13.74 -2.60 -14.18
C ILE A 236 -12.27 -2.32 -13.92
N ILE A 237 -11.95 -1.49 -12.92
CA ILE A 237 -10.57 -1.07 -12.66
C ILE A 237 -9.88 -2.04 -11.69
N ALA A 238 -10.55 -2.41 -10.60
CA ALA A 238 -9.91 -3.14 -9.51
C ALA A 238 -9.84 -4.65 -9.71
N LEU A 239 -10.85 -5.26 -10.34
CA LEU A 239 -10.90 -6.71 -10.50
C LEU A 239 -9.79 -7.25 -11.42
N PRO A 240 -9.49 -6.66 -12.59
CA PRO A 240 -8.36 -7.08 -13.42
C PRO A 240 -7.02 -6.96 -12.68
N ALA A 241 -6.82 -5.88 -11.93
CA ALA A 241 -5.61 -5.69 -11.11
C ALA A 241 -5.46 -6.79 -10.06
N LEU A 242 -6.54 -7.12 -9.37
CA LEU A 242 -6.55 -8.17 -8.36
C LEU A 242 -6.27 -9.56 -8.97
N ILE A 243 -6.93 -9.91 -10.06
CA ILE A 243 -6.71 -11.19 -10.75
C ILE A 243 -5.24 -11.31 -11.20
N PHE A 244 -4.71 -10.28 -11.86
CA PHE A 244 -3.33 -10.26 -12.33
C PHE A 244 -2.34 -10.43 -11.18
N SER A 245 -2.54 -9.72 -10.07
CA SER A 245 -1.68 -9.83 -8.89
C SER A 245 -1.71 -11.21 -8.23
N ILE A 246 -2.88 -11.88 -8.21
CA ILE A 246 -3.02 -13.25 -7.71
C ILE A 246 -2.28 -14.25 -8.62
N ILE A 247 -2.38 -14.08 -9.93
CA ILE A 247 -1.66 -14.93 -10.90
C ILE A 247 -0.15 -14.80 -10.69
N LEU A 248 0.37 -13.57 -10.62
CA LEU A 248 1.78 -13.33 -10.33
C LEU A 248 2.20 -13.90 -8.97
N PHE A 249 1.37 -13.71 -7.95
CA PHE A 249 1.65 -14.24 -6.63
C PHE A 249 1.79 -15.78 -6.65
N ARG A 250 0.87 -16.48 -7.28
CA ARG A 250 0.97 -17.94 -7.46
C ARG A 250 2.24 -18.33 -8.20
N PHE A 251 2.56 -17.67 -9.29
CA PHE A 251 3.75 -17.96 -10.08
C PHE A 251 5.05 -17.76 -9.30
N PHE A 252 5.18 -16.66 -8.57
CA PHE A 252 6.43 -16.34 -7.87
C PHE A 252 6.56 -16.99 -6.49
N ILE A 253 5.46 -17.32 -5.81
CA ILE A 253 5.49 -17.81 -4.43
C ILE A 253 5.26 -19.33 -4.33
N SER A 254 4.48 -19.96 -5.23
CA SER A 254 4.24 -21.41 -5.20
C SER A 254 5.50 -22.25 -5.37
N ASN A 255 6.55 -21.71 -6.00
CA ASN A 255 7.82 -22.36 -6.27
C ASN A 255 8.90 -22.05 -5.21
N THR A 256 8.55 -21.37 -4.13
CA THR A 256 9.46 -21.16 -3.01
C THR A 256 9.12 -22.15 -1.91
N SER A 257 10.06 -23.02 -1.56
CA SER A 257 10.02 -23.71 -0.26
C SER A 257 9.86 -22.64 0.84
N PRO A 258 9.05 -22.90 1.90
CA PRO A 258 8.88 -21.97 2.99
C PRO A 258 10.26 -21.62 3.52
N LEU A 259 10.58 -20.30 3.50
CA LEU A 259 11.80 -19.65 3.99
C LEU A 259 12.92 -20.63 4.33
N GLY A 260 13.80 -20.96 3.34
CA GLY A 260 14.98 -21.74 3.62
C GLY A 260 15.69 -21.11 4.81
N ASN A 261 15.92 -21.89 5.82
CA ASN A 261 16.68 -21.67 7.05
C ASN A 261 17.40 -20.32 7.12
N VAL A 262 16.75 -19.34 7.74
CA VAL A 262 17.38 -18.11 8.20
C VAL A 262 17.77 -18.34 9.66
N HIS A 263 18.68 -19.31 9.88
CA HIS A 263 19.49 -19.43 11.10
C HIS A 263 20.71 -20.29 10.75
N THR A 264 21.74 -19.70 10.21
CA THR A 264 23.14 -19.96 10.54
C THR A 264 23.94 -18.70 10.27
#